data_b7e3520f358187cc90f473456e9c6009
#
_entry.id   b7e3520f358187cc90f473456e9c6009
#
_cell.length_a   1.000
_cell.length_b   1.000
_cell.length_c   1.000
_cell.angle_alpha   90.00
_cell.angle_beta   90.00
_cell.angle_gamma   90.00
#
_symmetry.space_group_name_H-M   'P 1'
#
loop_
_entity.id
_entity.type
_entity.pdbx_description
1 polymer ?
#
loop_
_entity_poly.entity_id
_entity_poly.type
_entity_poly.pdbx_seq_one_letter_code
_entity_poly.pdbx_strand_id
1 'polypeptide(L)'
;MYGLPSYQQRFGIISNRRLVPDVSMFAARGIAVYCSAMSSQPGLGCGTAAERATPWVSVAGTSLAAPLFASAVALADQGTATTGHANVGLVNPLLYGRGRAAMVDVANGNNDLFGTGRCCYAGPGYDQASGLGWTYVPDFIKVALTGRLPRG
;
A
#
# COMPACT_ATOMS: atom_id res chain seq x y z
N MET A 1 -16.76 -10.15 -12.30
CA MET A 1 -16.78 -8.85 -11.60
C MET A 1 -17.16 -9.13 -10.15
N TYR A 2 -16.39 -8.63 -9.18
CA TYR A 2 -16.60 -8.92 -7.75
C TYR A 2 -17.54 -7.89 -7.13
N GLY A 3 -18.48 -8.36 -6.30
CA GLY A 3 -19.36 -7.51 -5.49
C GLY A 3 -18.61 -6.77 -4.41
N LEU A 4 -19.30 -5.83 -3.74
CA LEU A 4 -18.74 -5.09 -2.61
C LEU A 4 -18.43 -6.05 -1.44
N PRO A 5 -17.17 -6.15 -0.98
CA PRO A 5 -16.83 -7.04 0.12
C PRO A 5 -17.34 -6.51 1.46
N SER A 6 -17.61 -7.42 2.39
CA SER A 6 -18.22 -7.10 3.68
C SER A 6 -17.42 -6.10 4.52
N TYR A 7 -16.10 -6.06 4.39
CA TYR A 7 -15.26 -5.11 5.11
C TYR A 7 -15.43 -3.68 4.57
N GLN A 8 -15.58 -3.48 3.25
CA GLN A 8 -15.89 -2.18 2.65
C GLN A 8 -17.32 -1.74 2.98
N GLN A 9 -18.27 -2.68 2.95
CA GLN A 9 -19.67 -2.41 3.30
C GLN A 9 -19.79 -1.95 4.76
N ARG A 10 -19.16 -2.66 5.71
CA ARG A 10 -19.14 -2.30 7.14
C ARG A 10 -18.44 -0.98 7.41
N PHE A 11 -17.51 -0.60 6.57
CA PHE A 11 -16.85 0.72 6.64
C PHE A 11 -17.76 1.87 6.19
N GLY A 12 -18.88 1.56 5.53
CA GLY A 12 -19.84 2.56 5.04
C GLY A 12 -19.69 2.92 3.56
N ILE A 13 -18.88 2.19 2.81
CA ILE A 13 -18.77 2.38 1.36
C ILE A 13 -20.06 1.89 0.70
N ILE A 14 -20.67 2.77 -0.11
CA ILE A 14 -21.89 2.45 -0.86
C ILE A 14 -21.48 2.19 -2.32
N SER A 15 -21.55 0.94 -2.74
CA SER A 15 -21.27 0.51 -4.11
C SER A 15 -21.86 -0.89 -4.33
N ASN A 16 -22.08 -1.24 -5.56
CA ASN A 16 -22.43 -2.63 -5.96
C ASN A 16 -21.18 -3.47 -6.31
N ARG A 17 -19.99 -2.89 -6.23
CA ARG A 17 -18.70 -3.50 -6.61
C ARG A 17 -17.62 -3.18 -5.60
N ARG A 18 -16.60 -4.08 -5.56
CA ARG A 18 -15.36 -3.76 -4.87
C ARG A 18 -14.72 -2.49 -5.44
N LEU A 19 -14.38 -1.57 -4.55
CA LEU A 19 -13.64 -0.37 -4.91
C LEU A 19 -12.15 -0.55 -4.59
N VAL A 20 -11.33 0.14 -5.36
CA VAL A 20 -9.86 0.20 -5.25
C VAL A 20 -9.39 1.65 -5.44
N PRO A 21 -8.23 2.01 -4.89
CA PRO A 21 -7.29 1.24 -4.06
C PRO A 21 -7.81 1.05 -2.63
N ASP A 22 -7.16 0.17 -1.84
CA ASP A 22 -7.46 0.06 -0.41
C ASP A 22 -6.60 1.04 0.40
N VAL A 23 -5.31 1.16 0.03
CA VAL A 23 -4.34 2.07 0.66
C VAL A 23 -3.40 2.65 -0.39
N SER A 24 -2.68 3.68 -0.03
CA SER A 24 -1.57 4.24 -0.79
C SER A 24 -0.26 4.12 -0.03
N MET A 25 0.85 4.10 -0.78
CA MET A 25 2.20 4.16 -0.26
C MET A 25 3.04 5.09 -1.14
N PHE A 26 4.28 5.34 -0.75
CA PHE A 26 5.18 6.19 -1.51
C PHE A 26 5.39 5.64 -2.94
N ALA A 27 5.12 6.47 -3.96
CA ALA A 27 5.16 6.07 -5.35
C ALA A 27 5.62 7.18 -6.31
N ALA A 28 5.49 8.46 -5.91
CA ALA A 28 5.63 9.60 -6.81
C ALA A 28 7.07 9.88 -7.25
N ARG A 29 8.06 9.54 -6.40
CA ARG A 29 9.48 9.71 -6.69
C ARG A 29 10.20 8.39 -6.55
N GLY A 30 11.26 8.21 -7.35
CA GLY A 30 12.06 6.99 -7.25
C GLY A 30 12.88 6.95 -5.96
N ILE A 31 12.98 5.76 -5.40
CA ILE A 31 13.96 5.42 -4.37
C ILE A 31 15.09 4.61 -4.99
N ALA A 32 16.28 4.73 -4.43
CA ALA A 32 17.42 3.93 -4.85
C ALA A 32 17.26 2.48 -4.37
N VAL A 33 17.26 1.56 -5.31
CA VAL A 33 17.19 0.12 -5.06
C VAL A 33 18.45 -0.53 -5.61
N TYR A 34 19.13 -1.33 -4.79
CA TYR A 34 20.25 -2.13 -5.26
C TYR A 34 19.72 -3.36 -6.00
N CYS A 35 20.06 -3.50 -7.26
CA CYS A 35 19.65 -4.63 -8.08
C CYS A 35 20.84 -5.35 -8.68
N SER A 36 21.11 -6.54 -8.18
CA SER A 36 22.16 -7.42 -8.68
C SER A 36 21.72 -8.30 -9.86
N ALA A 37 20.42 -8.33 -10.16
CA ALA A 37 19.85 -9.14 -11.25
C ALA A 37 20.12 -8.49 -12.62
N MET A 38 21.39 -8.41 -13.00
CA MET A 38 21.79 -7.96 -14.34
C MET A 38 21.42 -9.03 -15.37
N SER A 39 20.84 -8.60 -16.48
CA SER A 39 20.52 -9.48 -17.61
C SER A 39 21.37 -9.11 -18.82
N SER A 40 21.72 -10.13 -19.60
CA SER A 40 22.30 -9.92 -20.94
C SER A 40 21.26 -9.55 -21.98
N GLN A 41 19.97 -9.67 -21.64
CA GLN A 41 18.85 -9.37 -22.54
C GLN A 41 18.22 -8.02 -22.18
N PRO A 42 18.03 -7.10 -23.14
CA PRO A 42 17.31 -5.85 -22.91
C PRO A 42 15.91 -6.08 -22.35
N GLY A 43 15.51 -5.26 -21.37
CA GLY A 43 14.17 -5.31 -20.77
C GLY A 43 13.96 -6.42 -19.73
N LEU A 44 14.95 -7.28 -19.49
CA LEU A 44 14.91 -8.26 -18.40
C LEU A 44 15.81 -7.85 -17.24
N GLY A 45 15.41 -8.22 -16.03
CA GLY A 45 16.12 -7.84 -14.80
C GLY A 45 16.16 -6.33 -14.63
N CYS A 46 17.26 -5.83 -14.12
CA CYS A 46 17.46 -4.40 -13.84
C CYS A 46 18.25 -3.68 -14.94
N GLY A 47 18.30 -4.24 -16.13
CA GLY A 47 19.10 -3.77 -17.27
C GLY A 47 20.42 -4.49 -17.42
N THR A 48 21.15 -4.17 -18.48
CA THR A 48 22.45 -4.76 -18.81
C THR A 48 23.60 -3.98 -18.18
N ALA A 49 24.77 -4.60 -18.05
CA ALA A 49 25.98 -3.94 -17.61
C ALA A 49 26.41 -2.80 -18.57
N ALA A 50 26.07 -2.91 -19.85
CA ALA A 50 26.31 -1.86 -20.84
C ALA A 50 25.41 -0.64 -20.67
N GLU A 51 24.21 -0.83 -20.16
CA GLU A 51 23.22 0.25 -19.94
C GLU A 51 23.43 0.99 -18.62
N ARG A 52 24.13 0.40 -17.66
CA ARG A 52 24.28 0.96 -16.33
C ARG A 52 25.69 0.79 -15.77
N ALA A 53 26.23 1.91 -15.31
CA ALA A 53 27.54 1.93 -14.64
C ALA A 53 27.48 1.40 -13.19
N THR A 54 26.28 1.32 -12.60
CA THR A 54 26.10 0.92 -11.21
C THR A 54 24.88 0.00 -11.04
N PRO A 55 24.87 -0.88 -10.01
CA PRO A 55 23.73 -1.73 -9.72
C PRO A 55 22.54 -0.99 -9.07
N TRP A 56 22.66 0.30 -8.83
CA TRP A 56 21.60 1.12 -8.26
C TRP A 56 20.63 1.59 -9.32
N VAL A 57 19.35 1.35 -9.08
CA VAL A 57 18.24 1.78 -9.95
C VAL A 57 17.27 2.65 -9.16
N SER A 58 16.65 3.59 -9.84
CA SER A 58 15.54 4.36 -9.28
C SER A 58 14.23 3.65 -9.60
N VAL A 59 13.49 3.26 -8.57
CA VAL A 59 12.20 2.58 -8.71
C VAL A 59 11.10 3.50 -8.17
N ALA A 60 10.04 3.68 -8.93
CA ALA A 60 8.89 4.51 -8.59
C ALA A 60 7.57 3.81 -8.99
N GLY A 61 6.45 4.49 -8.79
CA GLY A 61 5.12 4.02 -9.17
C GLY A 61 4.51 3.03 -8.18
N THR A 62 3.39 2.48 -8.56
CA THR A 62 2.69 1.43 -7.79
C THR A 62 3.53 0.16 -7.64
N SER A 63 4.49 -0.05 -8.56
CA SER A 63 5.50 -1.11 -8.48
C SER A 63 6.44 -0.98 -7.28
N LEU A 64 6.60 0.25 -6.74
CA LEU A 64 7.29 0.51 -5.49
C LEU A 64 6.33 0.45 -4.29
N ALA A 65 5.15 1.05 -4.42
CA ALA A 65 4.16 1.12 -3.34
C ALA A 65 3.71 -0.26 -2.83
N ALA A 66 3.47 -1.20 -3.74
CA ALA A 66 3.00 -2.53 -3.39
C ALA A 66 4.02 -3.34 -2.54
N PRO A 67 5.30 -3.46 -2.91
CA PRO A 67 6.28 -4.15 -2.06
C PRO A 67 6.59 -3.41 -0.75
N LEU A 68 6.48 -2.08 -0.71
CA LEU A 68 6.60 -1.34 0.56
C LEU A 68 5.48 -1.73 1.54
N PHE A 69 4.24 -1.82 1.07
CA PHE A 69 3.14 -2.28 1.91
C PHE A 69 3.28 -3.76 2.27
N ALA A 70 3.68 -4.61 1.33
CA ALA A 70 3.96 -6.03 1.61
C ALA A 70 5.04 -6.21 2.69
N SER A 71 6.07 -5.37 2.68
CA SER A 71 7.11 -5.37 3.72
C SER A 71 6.55 -4.98 5.09
N ALA A 72 5.62 -4.03 5.15
CA ALA A 72 4.94 -3.68 6.41
C ALA A 72 4.11 -4.86 6.96
N VAL A 73 3.43 -5.60 6.08
CA VAL A 73 2.69 -6.82 6.48
C VAL A 73 3.65 -7.91 6.96
N ALA A 74 4.77 -8.12 6.26
CA ALA A 74 5.77 -9.10 6.68
C ALA A 74 6.38 -8.79 8.06
N LEU A 75 6.63 -7.51 8.36
CA LEU A 75 7.08 -7.08 9.69
C LEU A 75 6.00 -7.31 10.76
N ALA A 76 4.74 -7.07 10.42
CA ALA A 76 3.64 -7.38 11.32
C ALA A 76 3.54 -8.89 11.59
N ASP A 77 3.66 -9.73 10.56
CA ASP A 77 3.65 -11.19 10.69
C ASP A 77 4.84 -11.71 11.51
N GLN A 78 6.03 -11.14 11.33
CA GLN A 78 7.19 -11.44 12.18
C GLN A 78 6.88 -11.14 13.65
N GLY A 79 6.26 -9.99 13.93
CA GLY A 79 5.87 -9.60 15.28
C GLY A 79 4.81 -10.53 15.87
N THR A 80 3.79 -10.92 15.09
CA THR A 80 2.76 -11.87 15.55
C THR A 80 3.37 -13.25 15.86
N ALA A 81 4.29 -13.73 15.02
CA ALA A 81 4.98 -15.00 15.25
C ALA A 81 5.78 -15.01 16.57
N THR A 82 6.45 -13.91 16.91
CA THR A 82 7.21 -13.78 18.17
C THR A 82 6.32 -13.73 19.42
N THR A 83 5.06 -13.34 19.27
CA THR A 83 4.07 -13.26 20.36
C THR A 83 3.12 -14.47 20.42
N GLY A 84 3.35 -15.46 19.54
CA GLY A 84 2.52 -16.68 19.49
C GLY A 84 1.14 -16.47 18.85
N HIS A 85 0.94 -15.38 18.14
CA HIS A 85 -0.30 -15.11 17.41
C HIS A 85 -0.21 -15.59 15.95
N ALA A 86 -1.38 -15.81 15.34
CA ALA A 86 -1.45 -16.13 13.92
C ALA A 86 -1.05 -14.93 13.07
N ASN A 87 -0.56 -15.19 11.86
CA ASN A 87 -0.26 -14.18 10.86
C ASN A 87 -1.49 -13.31 10.55
N VAL A 88 -1.24 -12.10 10.07
CA VAL A 88 -2.30 -11.13 9.69
C VAL A 88 -3.27 -11.72 8.66
N GLY A 89 -2.78 -12.58 7.77
CA GLY A 89 -3.59 -13.22 6.72
C GLY A 89 -4.16 -12.20 5.74
N LEU A 90 -5.47 -12.29 5.44
CA LEU A 90 -6.13 -11.31 4.59
C LEU A 90 -6.18 -9.94 5.31
N VAL A 91 -5.34 -9.01 4.88
CA VAL A 91 -5.13 -7.73 5.56
C VAL A 91 -6.31 -6.76 5.45
N ASN A 92 -7.13 -6.87 4.40
CA ASN A 92 -8.21 -5.90 4.14
C ASN A 92 -9.21 -5.73 5.30
N PRO A 93 -9.73 -6.78 5.94
CA PRO A 93 -10.61 -6.60 7.10
C PRO A 93 -9.93 -5.85 8.27
N LEU A 94 -8.62 -6.03 8.45
CA LEU A 94 -7.84 -5.28 9.43
C LEU A 94 -7.80 -3.79 9.07
N LEU A 95 -7.45 -3.46 7.82
CA LEU A 95 -7.34 -2.07 7.34
C LEU A 95 -8.64 -1.28 7.50
N TYR A 96 -9.76 -1.85 7.04
CA TYR A 96 -11.07 -1.22 7.12
C TYR A 96 -11.69 -1.23 8.53
N GLY A 97 -11.12 -2.00 9.43
CA GLY A 97 -11.49 -2.06 10.84
C GLY A 97 -10.54 -1.25 11.72
N ARG A 98 -9.98 -1.94 12.70
CA ARG A 98 -9.07 -1.34 13.70
C ARG A 98 -7.79 -0.75 13.08
N GLY A 99 -7.33 -1.27 11.96
CA GLY A 99 -6.13 -0.81 11.24
C GLY A 99 -6.27 0.59 10.66
N ARG A 100 -7.51 1.08 10.51
CA ARG A 100 -7.75 2.47 10.07
C ARG A 100 -7.04 3.50 10.95
N ALA A 101 -6.87 3.24 12.22
CA ALA A 101 -6.17 4.14 13.13
C ALA A 101 -4.67 4.33 12.78
N ALA A 102 -4.10 3.45 11.96
CA ALA A 102 -2.74 3.56 11.43
C ALA A 102 -2.68 4.18 10.02
N MET A 103 -3.82 4.62 9.49
CA MET A 103 -3.89 5.29 8.19
C MET A 103 -3.87 6.81 8.37
N VAL A 104 -3.07 7.46 7.53
CA VAL A 104 -3.06 8.92 7.43
C VAL A 104 -3.82 9.29 6.16
N ASP A 105 -4.92 9.98 6.35
CA ASP A 105 -5.83 10.36 5.27
C ASP A 105 -5.17 11.32 4.27
N VAL A 106 -5.41 11.10 2.98
CA VAL A 106 -4.99 11.97 1.89
C VAL A 106 -6.21 12.70 1.38
N ALA A 107 -6.53 13.83 1.99
CA ALA A 107 -7.79 14.56 1.75
C ALA A 107 -7.74 15.56 0.59
N ASN A 108 -6.59 15.72 -0.09
CA ASN A 108 -6.42 16.69 -1.18
C ASN A 108 -5.60 16.12 -2.33
N GLY A 109 -5.92 16.56 -3.54
CA GLY A 109 -5.25 16.14 -4.76
C GLY A 109 -6.11 15.25 -5.63
N ASN A 110 -5.53 14.72 -6.68
CA ASN A 110 -6.18 13.77 -7.57
C ASN A 110 -5.18 12.90 -8.33
N ASN A 111 -5.67 11.79 -8.84
CA ASN A 111 -4.97 10.90 -9.76
C ASN A 111 -5.53 10.98 -11.20
N ASP A 112 -6.20 12.07 -11.54
CA ASP A 112 -6.71 12.30 -12.89
C ASP A 112 -5.57 12.75 -13.83
N LEU A 113 -4.75 11.77 -14.21
CA LEU A 113 -3.54 11.98 -15.02
C LEU A 113 -3.81 12.67 -16.36
N PHE A 114 -5.02 12.52 -16.89
CA PHE A 114 -5.41 13.05 -18.20
C PHE A 114 -6.28 14.29 -18.11
N GLY A 115 -6.59 14.79 -16.93
CA GLY A 115 -7.44 15.98 -16.72
C GLY A 115 -8.86 15.80 -17.24
N THR A 116 -9.38 14.57 -17.21
CA THR A 116 -10.71 14.25 -17.75
C THR A 116 -11.84 14.63 -16.80
N GLY A 117 -11.54 14.95 -15.55
CA GLY A 117 -12.51 15.24 -14.50
C GLY A 117 -13.41 14.06 -14.11
N ARG A 118 -13.09 12.85 -14.57
CA ARG A 118 -13.96 11.67 -14.41
C ARG A 118 -13.66 10.82 -13.19
N CYS A 119 -12.51 10.95 -12.62
CA CYS A 119 -12.09 10.33 -11.35
C CYS A 119 -10.83 11.04 -10.88
N CYS A 120 -10.47 10.70 -9.95
CA CYS A 120 -10.15 10.07 -8.74
C CYS A 120 -9.62 11.18 -7.86
N TYR A 121 -10.51 11.96 -7.33
CA TYR A 121 -10.19 13.07 -6.41
C TYR A 121 -10.07 12.51 -5.00
N ALA A 122 -9.04 12.97 -4.30
CA ALA A 122 -8.88 12.74 -2.89
C ALA A 122 -9.87 13.61 -2.10
N GLY A 123 -10.38 13.04 -1.01
CA GLY A 123 -11.30 13.70 -0.10
C GLY A 123 -11.22 13.08 1.29
N PRO A 124 -11.88 13.67 2.30
CA PRO A 124 -11.86 13.11 3.64
C PRO A 124 -12.39 11.67 3.70
N GLY A 125 -11.61 10.79 4.31
CA GLY A 125 -11.95 9.38 4.46
C GLY A 125 -11.53 8.52 3.29
N TYR A 126 -12.35 7.52 2.92
CA TYR A 126 -12.05 6.66 1.78
C TYR A 126 -12.37 7.35 0.46
N ASP A 127 -11.42 7.34 -0.46
CA ASP A 127 -11.60 7.79 -1.84
C ASP A 127 -10.90 6.87 -2.86
N GLN A 128 -11.20 7.05 -4.14
CA GLN A 128 -10.61 6.24 -5.21
C GLN A 128 -9.26 6.77 -5.73
N ALA A 129 -8.72 7.83 -5.16
CA ALA A 129 -7.37 8.32 -5.45
C ALA A 129 -6.33 7.64 -4.53
N SER A 130 -6.64 7.50 -3.24
CA SER A 130 -5.69 7.07 -2.21
C SER A 130 -6.19 5.92 -1.31
N GLY A 131 -7.44 5.47 -1.47
CA GLY A 131 -8.05 4.48 -0.60
C GLY A 131 -8.33 5.06 0.80
N LEU A 132 -7.88 4.36 1.83
CA LEU A 132 -7.90 4.80 3.23
C LEU A 132 -6.80 5.81 3.57
N GLY A 133 -5.99 6.21 2.59
CA GLY A 133 -4.79 7.02 2.77
C GLY A 133 -3.51 6.18 2.85
N TRP A 134 -2.41 6.79 3.31
CA TRP A 134 -1.13 6.09 3.41
C TRP A 134 -0.94 5.45 4.79
N THR A 135 -0.26 4.32 4.81
CA THR A 135 -0.06 3.52 6.01
C THR A 135 1.14 4.04 6.81
N TYR A 136 0.90 4.48 8.06
CA TYR A 136 1.97 4.71 9.01
C TYR A 136 2.42 3.38 9.62
N VAL A 137 3.50 2.85 9.09
CA VAL A 137 3.95 1.47 9.32
C VAL A 137 4.15 1.11 10.80
N PRO A 138 4.77 1.97 11.65
CA PRO A 138 4.92 1.65 13.07
C PRO A 138 3.58 1.40 13.77
N ASP A 139 2.58 2.20 13.50
CA ASP A 139 1.25 2.04 14.10
C ASP A 139 0.47 0.88 13.49
N PHE A 140 0.65 0.62 12.20
CA PHE A 140 0.09 -0.57 11.55
C PHE A 140 0.58 -1.86 12.22
N ILE A 141 1.89 -1.98 12.45
CA ILE A 141 2.48 -3.12 13.17
C ILE A 141 1.89 -3.23 14.57
N LYS A 142 1.83 -2.13 15.34
CA LYS A 142 1.25 -2.14 16.69
C LYS A 142 -0.20 -2.59 16.70
N VAL A 143 -1.02 -2.07 15.78
CA VAL A 143 -2.42 -2.47 15.67
C VAL A 143 -2.57 -3.94 15.26
N ALA A 144 -1.72 -4.43 14.37
CA ALA A 144 -1.71 -5.83 13.97
C ALA A 144 -1.41 -6.75 15.17
N LEU A 145 -0.42 -6.37 16.01
CA LEU A 145 0.00 -7.14 17.19
C LEU A 145 -0.98 -7.06 18.36
N THR A 146 -1.46 -5.88 18.67
CA THR A 146 -2.19 -5.64 19.92
C THR A 146 -3.68 -5.40 19.73
N GLY A 147 -4.11 -5.16 18.50
CA GLY A 147 -5.46 -4.72 18.16
C GLY A 147 -5.77 -3.27 18.53
N ARG A 148 -4.82 -2.52 19.06
CA ARG A 148 -5.03 -1.14 19.54
C ARG A 148 -3.82 -0.26 19.21
N LEU A 149 -4.08 1.03 18.99
CA LEU A 149 -3.00 2.02 19.06
C LEU A 149 -2.58 2.21 20.53
N PRO A 150 -1.30 2.54 20.80
CA PRO A 150 -0.91 3.03 22.10
C PRO A 150 -1.77 4.26 22.43
N ARG A 151 -2.24 4.34 23.65
CA ARG A 151 -2.80 5.60 24.15
C ARG A 151 -1.63 6.60 24.19
N GLY A 152 -1.71 7.67 23.40
CA GLY A 152 -0.80 8.80 23.47
C GLY A 152 -0.84 9.47 24.84
#